data_055cb53f1159e9bd1076ad39f1809840
#
_entry.id   055cb53f1159e9bd1076ad39f1809840
#
_cell.length_a   1.000
_cell.length_b   1.000
_cell.length_c   1.000
_cell.angle_alpha   90.00
_cell.angle_beta   90.00
_cell.angle_gamma   90.00
#
_symmetry.space_group_name_H-M   'P 1'
#
loop_
_entity.id
_entity.type
_entity.pdbx_description
1 polymer ?
#
loop_
_entity_poly.entity_id
_entity_poly.type
_entity_poly.pdbx_seq_one_letter_code
_entity_poly.pdbx_strand_id
1 'polypeptide(L)'
;MKKFTCLILFLSFLFLGSVNAQTGVRFGLKAGYSLATQYGITPADNTFKVDTHSRNGFAGGVFAYFPITESVGIQQELLYAIKGSRQNVTITTPVNINTVLEYNLNYFEMPMVLKYRFVKIKNFGIYGSTGIALSLLMNGEYRITSTINMGGPPTILKESGDMKGLDTFDYSFVYGAGTDFKLLNKDFFIEYRMTVGWNTLAMPNASGADPVPLRNMDYIFAVGMYF
;
A
#
# COMPACT_ATOMS: atom_id res chain seq x y z
N MET A 1 2.84 -25.36 4.20
CA MET A 1 2.60 -24.47 3.07
C MET A 1 3.44 -23.17 3.12
N LYS A 2 3.62 -22.49 4.28
CA LYS A 2 4.36 -21.20 4.40
C LYS A 2 5.83 -21.24 3.94
N LYS A 3 6.53 -22.37 4.11
CA LYS A 3 7.94 -22.52 3.66
C LYS A 3 8.09 -22.66 2.13
N PHE A 4 7.06 -23.17 1.45
CA PHE A 4 7.07 -23.35 0.00
C PHE A 4 6.89 -22.03 -0.76
N THR A 5 6.10 -21.11 -0.22
CA THR A 5 5.86 -19.78 -0.81
C THR A 5 7.12 -18.91 -0.75
N CYS A 6 7.87 -18.92 0.34
CA CYS A 6 9.17 -18.25 0.42
C CYS A 6 10.20 -18.82 -0.55
N LEU A 7 10.18 -20.12 -0.79
CA LEU A 7 11.10 -20.77 -1.72
C LEU A 7 10.78 -20.39 -3.18
N ILE A 8 9.51 -20.31 -3.55
CA ILE A 8 9.08 -19.87 -4.88
C ILE A 8 9.46 -18.41 -5.13
N LEU A 9 9.29 -17.53 -4.14
CA LEU A 9 9.71 -16.14 -4.21
C LEU A 9 11.24 -15.99 -4.32
N PHE A 10 12.00 -16.80 -3.60
CA PHE A 10 13.46 -16.83 -3.71
C PHE A 10 13.94 -17.40 -5.05
N LEU A 11 13.27 -18.44 -5.58
CA LEU A 11 13.55 -18.98 -6.92
C LEU A 11 13.21 -17.97 -8.03
N SER A 12 12.12 -17.20 -7.92
CA SER A 12 11.80 -16.17 -8.91
C SER A 12 12.87 -15.06 -8.96
N PHE A 13 13.50 -14.77 -7.84
CA PHE A 13 14.63 -13.84 -7.77
C PHE A 13 15.89 -14.37 -8.48
N LEU A 14 16.14 -15.70 -8.43
CA LEU A 14 17.26 -16.35 -9.09
C LEU A 14 17.07 -16.47 -10.61
N PHE A 15 15.84 -16.62 -11.11
CA PHE A 15 15.56 -16.66 -12.55
C PHE A 15 15.80 -15.33 -13.27
N LEU A 16 15.76 -14.21 -12.55
CA LEU A 16 16.07 -12.89 -13.11
C LEU A 16 17.56 -12.72 -13.46
N GLY A 17 18.45 -13.55 -12.91
CA GLY A 17 19.88 -13.52 -13.20
C GLY A 17 20.29 -14.08 -14.59
N SER A 18 19.38 -14.71 -15.33
CA SER A 18 19.67 -15.37 -16.62
C SER A 18 19.24 -14.60 -17.86
N VAL A 19 18.65 -13.40 -17.68
CA VAL A 19 18.33 -12.54 -18.83
C VAL A 19 19.64 -11.91 -19.31
N ASN A 20 20.14 -12.36 -20.46
CA ASN A 20 21.20 -11.70 -21.22
C ASN A 20 20.67 -10.35 -21.74
N ALA A 21 20.47 -9.40 -20.82
CA ALA A 21 20.09 -8.05 -21.16
C ALA A 21 21.29 -7.38 -21.82
N GLN A 22 21.18 -7.06 -23.09
CA GLN A 22 22.15 -6.23 -23.82
C GLN A 22 22.32 -4.82 -23.20
N THR A 23 21.51 -4.49 -22.19
CA THR A 23 21.54 -3.25 -21.41
C THR A 23 21.57 -3.62 -19.94
N GLY A 24 22.58 -3.15 -19.21
CA GLY A 24 22.84 -3.54 -17.82
C GLY A 24 21.67 -3.31 -16.87
N VAL A 25 21.47 -4.21 -15.92
CA VAL A 25 20.54 -4.03 -14.78
C VAL A 25 20.90 -2.75 -14.04
N ARG A 26 19.89 -1.95 -13.67
CA ARG A 26 20.07 -0.72 -12.90
C ARG A 26 19.42 -0.85 -11.55
N PHE A 27 20.14 -0.54 -10.51
CA PHE A 27 19.64 -0.48 -9.14
C PHE A 27 19.26 0.95 -8.78
N GLY A 28 18.44 1.11 -7.75
CA GLY A 28 18.07 2.44 -7.29
C GLY A 28 17.37 2.44 -5.96
N LEU A 29 17.11 3.67 -5.50
CA LEU A 29 16.33 3.96 -4.30
C LEU A 29 15.05 4.69 -4.69
N LYS A 30 13.99 4.43 -3.93
CA LYS A 30 12.68 5.06 -4.10
C LYS A 30 12.12 5.43 -2.74
N ALA A 31 11.52 6.61 -2.65
CA ALA A 31 10.77 7.06 -1.48
C ALA A 31 9.55 7.86 -1.92
N GLY A 32 8.46 7.75 -1.19
CA GLY A 32 7.23 8.43 -1.53
C GLY A 32 6.29 8.63 -0.35
N TYR A 33 5.46 9.64 -0.51
CA TYR A 33 4.31 9.91 0.35
C TYR A 33 3.14 9.05 -0.11
N SER A 34 2.46 8.44 0.83
CA SER A 34 1.36 7.51 0.61
C SER A 34 0.06 8.05 1.22
N LEU A 35 -1.03 7.90 0.50
CA LEU A 35 -2.41 8.10 0.94
C LEU A 35 -3.09 6.75 0.93
N ALA A 36 -3.03 6.04 2.06
CA ALA A 36 -3.63 4.73 2.23
C ALA A 36 -5.09 4.84 2.67
N THR A 37 -5.93 3.98 2.14
CA THR A 37 -7.34 3.82 2.53
C THR A 37 -7.72 2.34 2.50
N GLN A 38 -8.90 2.06 3.00
CA GLN A 38 -9.51 0.73 2.93
C GLN A 38 -10.90 0.83 2.36
N TYR A 39 -11.31 -0.15 1.58
CA TYR A 39 -12.64 -0.23 0.96
C TYR A 39 -13.28 -1.59 1.24
N GLY A 40 -14.60 -1.70 1.02
CA GLY A 40 -15.37 -2.92 1.27
C GLY A 40 -16.28 -2.85 2.49
N ILE A 41 -16.30 -1.72 3.24
CA ILE A 41 -17.25 -1.51 4.32
C ILE A 41 -18.57 -1.02 3.73
N THR A 42 -19.62 -1.81 3.92
CA THR A 42 -20.98 -1.36 3.65
C THR A 42 -21.64 -1.05 4.99
N PRO A 43 -22.18 0.14 5.21
CA PRO A 43 -22.98 0.41 6.40
C PRO A 43 -24.16 -0.56 6.43
N ALA A 44 -24.32 -1.28 7.53
CA ALA A 44 -25.35 -2.32 7.64
C ALA A 44 -26.75 -1.75 7.87
N ASP A 45 -26.89 -0.47 8.27
CA ASP A 45 -28.20 0.12 8.63
C ASP A 45 -28.14 1.66 8.64
N ASN A 46 -29.30 2.31 8.52
CA ASN A 46 -29.46 3.77 8.62
C ASN A 46 -29.10 4.35 10.00
N THR A 47 -28.89 3.51 10.99
CA THR A 47 -28.52 3.88 12.38
C THR A 47 -27.00 4.15 12.50
N PHE A 48 -26.19 3.59 11.57
CA PHE A 48 -24.75 3.71 11.57
C PHE A 48 -24.26 4.43 10.31
N LYS A 49 -23.53 5.49 10.51
CA LYS A 49 -22.79 6.13 9.42
C LYS A 49 -21.31 5.83 9.59
N VAL A 50 -20.71 5.23 8.57
CA VAL A 50 -19.27 4.96 8.51
C VAL A 50 -18.67 5.77 7.38
N ASP A 51 -17.85 6.75 7.73
CA ASP A 51 -17.08 7.54 6.76
C ASP A 51 -15.61 7.09 6.83
N THR A 52 -15.11 6.51 5.73
CA THR A 52 -13.71 6.09 5.63
C THR A 52 -12.86 7.18 5.00
N HIS A 53 -11.78 7.54 5.66
CA HIS A 53 -10.83 8.56 5.23
C HIS A 53 -9.47 7.95 4.97
N SER A 54 -8.76 8.52 3.99
CA SER A 54 -7.38 8.16 3.73
C SER A 54 -6.49 8.57 4.90
N ARG A 55 -5.46 7.76 5.12
CA ARG A 55 -4.41 8.01 6.10
C ARG A 55 -3.11 8.34 5.40
N ASN A 56 -2.38 9.30 5.94
CA ASN A 56 -1.05 9.64 5.50
C ASN A 56 -0.07 8.54 5.90
N GLY A 57 0.77 8.13 4.94
CA GLY A 57 1.77 7.10 5.09
C GLY A 57 3.04 7.43 4.33
N PHE A 58 3.92 6.45 4.31
CA PHE A 58 5.20 6.51 3.61
C PHE A 58 5.43 5.16 2.95
N ALA A 59 6.05 5.18 1.77
CA ALA A 59 6.58 3.97 1.14
C ALA A 59 7.99 4.27 0.63
N GLY A 60 8.95 3.39 0.92
CA GLY A 60 10.31 3.60 0.46
C GLY A 60 11.17 2.35 0.57
N GLY A 61 12.20 2.28 -0.27
CA GLY A 61 13.09 1.15 -0.33
C GLY A 61 13.98 1.13 -1.57
N VAL A 62 14.35 -0.06 -1.98
CA VAL A 62 15.28 -0.32 -3.08
C VAL A 62 14.56 -0.98 -4.25
N PHE A 63 15.12 -0.85 -5.42
CA PHE A 63 14.63 -1.56 -6.61
C PHE A 63 15.77 -1.98 -7.53
N ALA A 64 15.47 -2.98 -8.36
CA ALA A 64 16.26 -3.39 -9.51
C ALA A 64 15.40 -3.23 -10.77
N TYR A 65 15.90 -2.54 -11.77
CA TYR A 65 15.27 -2.36 -13.07
C TYR A 65 15.99 -3.18 -14.14
N PHE A 66 15.26 -4.03 -14.81
CA PHE A 66 15.70 -4.94 -15.87
C PHE A 66 15.15 -4.43 -17.21
N PRO A 67 15.94 -3.72 -18.02
CA PRO A 67 15.50 -3.32 -19.34
C PRO A 67 15.39 -4.54 -20.25
N ILE A 68 14.23 -4.71 -20.89
CA ILE A 68 13.99 -5.77 -21.90
C ILE A 68 14.21 -5.22 -23.30
N THR A 69 13.71 -4.02 -23.54
CA THR A 69 13.93 -3.24 -24.76
C THR A 69 14.24 -1.78 -24.38
N GLU A 70 14.44 -0.92 -25.37
CA GLU A 70 14.59 0.53 -25.10
C GLU A 70 13.36 1.16 -24.42
N SER A 71 12.17 0.63 -24.66
CA SER A 71 10.91 1.17 -24.15
C SER A 71 10.27 0.33 -23.06
N VAL A 72 10.66 -0.95 -22.91
CA VAL A 72 10.04 -1.89 -21.97
C VAL A 72 11.05 -2.39 -20.98
N GLY A 73 10.68 -2.46 -19.72
CA GLY A 73 11.48 -3.10 -18.69
C GLY A 73 10.63 -3.57 -17.52
N ILE A 74 11.19 -4.46 -16.71
CA ILE A 74 10.60 -4.94 -15.46
C ILE A 74 11.35 -4.29 -14.30
N GLN A 75 10.61 -3.78 -13.33
CA GLN A 75 11.16 -3.27 -12.09
C GLN A 75 10.66 -4.12 -10.93
N GLN A 76 11.61 -4.76 -10.23
CA GLN A 76 11.38 -5.47 -8.98
C GLN A 76 11.76 -4.54 -7.83
N GLU A 77 10.88 -4.42 -6.87
CA GLU A 77 11.08 -3.51 -5.72
C GLU A 77 11.05 -4.29 -4.41
N LEU A 78 11.68 -3.73 -3.39
CA LEU A 78 11.54 -4.12 -1.99
C LEU A 78 11.32 -2.84 -1.18
N LEU A 79 10.11 -2.64 -0.69
CA LEU A 79 9.68 -1.42 -0.03
C LEU A 79 9.21 -1.72 1.40
N TYR A 80 9.46 -0.79 2.29
CA TYR A 80 8.72 -0.66 3.54
C TYR A 80 7.58 0.32 3.28
N ALA A 81 6.35 -0.05 3.64
CA ALA A 81 5.17 0.76 3.42
C ALA A 81 4.29 0.82 4.67
N ILE A 82 3.80 2.02 4.98
CA ILE A 82 2.84 2.27 6.04
C ILE A 82 1.48 2.47 5.38
N LYS A 83 0.56 1.53 5.62
CA LYS A 83 -0.82 1.55 5.13
C LYS A 83 -1.82 1.68 6.28
N GLY A 84 -3.09 1.71 5.96
CA GLY A 84 -4.19 1.73 6.92
C GLY A 84 -5.28 2.71 6.51
N SER A 85 -6.19 2.97 7.44
CA SER A 85 -7.30 3.91 7.22
C SER A 85 -7.70 4.59 8.53
N ARG A 86 -8.47 5.66 8.40
CA ARG A 86 -9.19 6.28 9.48
C ARG A 86 -10.69 6.19 9.18
N GLN A 87 -11.46 5.66 10.13
CA GLN A 87 -12.90 5.50 10.01
C GLN A 87 -13.59 6.29 11.08
N ASN A 88 -14.58 7.09 10.69
CA ASN A 88 -15.47 7.79 11.62
C ASN A 88 -16.81 7.05 11.65
N VAL A 89 -17.15 6.48 12.78
CA VAL A 89 -18.42 5.79 13.02
C VAL A 89 -19.29 6.69 13.88
N THR A 90 -20.42 7.11 13.35
CA THR A 90 -21.39 7.96 14.07
C THR A 90 -22.67 7.19 14.32
N ILE A 91 -23.11 7.14 15.59
CA ILE A 91 -24.38 6.58 16.04
C ILE A 91 -25.19 7.76 16.62
N THR A 92 -26.41 7.98 16.11
CA THR A 92 -27.21 9.15 16.46
C THR A 92 -28.36 8.87 17.42
N THR A 93 -28.78 7.62 17.59
CA THR A 93 -29.91 7.23 18.44
C THR A 93 -29.61 5.99 19.27
N PRO A 94 -30.00 5.90 20.54
CA PRO A 94 -30.59 6.95 21.41
C PRO A 94 -29.60 7.95 21.99
N VAL A 95 -28.28 7.66 21.86
CA VAL A 95 -27.18 8.49 22.37
C VAL A 95 -26.28 8.86 21.21
N ASN A 96 -25.81 10.10 21.15
CA ASN A 96 -24.87 10.52 20.12
C ASN A 96 -23.45 10.06 20.48
N ILE A 97 -22.97 9.06 19.75
CA ILE A 97 -21.63 8.49 19.90
C ILE A 97 -20.87 8.71 18.59
N ASN A 98 -19.72 9.35 18.68
CA ASN A 98 -18.78 9.48 17.56
C ASN A 98 -17.50 8.71 17.90
N THR A 99 -17.20 7.68 17.12
CA THR A 99 -16.02 6.84 17.30
C THR A 99 -15.09 6.99 16.10
N VAL A 100 -13.85 7.37 16.39
CA VAL A 100 -12.77 7.41 15.40
C VAL A 100 -11.90 6.18 15.60
N LEU A 101 -11.82 5.36 14.55
CA LEU A 101 -10.94 4.19 14.48
C LEU A 101 -9.80 4.49 13.53
N GLU A 102 -8.57 4.33 13.99
CA GLU A 102 -7.36 4.48 13.16
C GLU A 102 -6.64 3.15 13.14
N TYR A 103 -6.34 2.68 11.92
CA TYR A 103 -5.55 1.47 11.68
C TYR A 103 -4.20 1.85 11.11
N ASN A 104 -3.14 1.31 11.70
CA ASN A 104 -1.75 1.47 11.25
C ASN A 104 -1.18 0.10 10.92
N LEU A 105 -0.93 -0.14 9.65
CA LEU A 105 -0.45 -1.41 9.13
C LEU A 105 0.90 -1.20 8.46
N ASN A 106 1.93 -1.86 8.97
CA ASN A 106 3.28 -1.76 8.43
C ASN A 106 3.59 -3.02 7.62
N TYR A 107 4.00 -2.82 6.36
CA TYR A 107 4.25 -3.89 5.40
C TYR A 107 5.68 -3.84 4.87
N PHE A 108 6.23 -5.03 4.61
CA PHE A 108 7.20 -5.21 3.54
C PHE A 108 6.48 -5.56 2.25
N GLU A 109 6.74 -4.78 1.20
CA GLU A 109 6.13 -4.97 -0.11
C GLU A 109 7.17 -5.37 -1.13
N MET A 110 6.79 -6.29 -2.01
CA MET A 110 7.59 -6.76 -3.14
C MET A 110 6.82 -6.55 -4.46
N PRO A 111 6.70 -5.31 -4.92
CA PRO A 111 6.09 -5.03 -6.22
C PRO A 111 6.97 -5.53 -7.36
N MET A 112 6.36 -6.17 -8.35
CA MET A 112 6.95 -6.46 -9.64
C MET A 112 6.12 -5.77 -10.71
N VAL A 113 6.69 -4.76 -11.36
CA VAL A 113 5.98 -3.91 -12.32
C VAL A 113 6.65 -3.91 -13.69
N LEU A 114 5.84 -4.03 -14.72
CA LEU A 114 6.22 -3.79 -16.10
C LEU A 114 6.12 -2.28 -16.34
N LYS A 115 7.19 -1.67 -16.81
CA LYS A 115 7.25 -0.25 -17.21
C LYS A 115 7.31 -0.17 -18.73
N TYR A 116 6.42 0.63 -19.31
CA TYR A 116 6.42 0.94 -20.74
C TYR A 116 6.60 2.44 -20.95
N ARG A 117 7.73 2.83 -21.56
CA ARG A 117 8.08 4.20 -21.89
C ARG A 117 7.54 4.53 -23.28
N PHE A 118 6.51 5.36 -23.34
CA PHE A 118 5.86 5.76 -24.58
C PHE A 118 6.36 7.10 -25.15
N VAL A 119 7.07 7.90 -24.33
CA VAL A 119 7.75 9.12 -24.78
C VAL A 119 9.20 9.07 -24.31
N LYS A 120 10.15 9.37 -25.23
CA LYS A 120 11.58 9.45 -24.93
C LYS A 120 12.16 10.64 -25.71
N ILE A 121 12.55 11.70 -24.99
CA ILE A 121 13.16 12.92 -25.55
C ILE A 121 14.44 13.17 -24.79
N LYS A 122 15.61 12.93 -25.42
CA LYS A 122 16.94 13.15 -24.81
C LYS A 122 17.03 12.72 -23.33
N ASN A 123 16.82 13.68 -22.43
CA ASN A 123 16.98 13.51 -20.98
C ASN A 123 15.64 13.32 -20.25
N PHE A 124 14.55 13.10 -20.97
CA PHE A 124 13.20 13.01 -20.42
C PHE A 124 12.42 11.87 -21.05
N GLY A 125 11.67 11.14 -20.25
CA GLY A 125 10.78 10.08 -20.72
C GLY A 125 9.49 10.04 -19.91
N ILE A 126 8.38 9.68 -20.53
CA ILE A 126 7.10 9.43 -19.85
C ILE A 126 6.79 7.94 -19.98
N TYR A 127 6.38 7.33 -18.89
CA TYR A 127 6.05 5.91 -18.84
C TYR A 127 4.75 5.63 -18.10
N GLY A 128 4.12 4.52 -18.47
CA GLY A 128 3.11 3.84 -17.67
C GLY A 128 3.69 2.59 -17.04
N SER A 129 3.13 2.16 -15.93
CA SER A 129 3.50 0.91 -15.28
C SER A 129 2.29 0.14 -14.79
N THR A 130 2.38 -1.18 -14.83
CA THR A 130 1.38 -2.08 -14.29
C THR A 130 2.05 -3.34 -13.76
N GLY A 131 1.44 -3.95 -12.74
CA GLY A 131 2.02 -5.15 -12.16
C GLY A 131 1.24 -5.67 -10.97
N ILE A 132 1.94 -6.47 -10.18
CA ILE A 132 1.42 -7.08 -8.95
C ILE A 132 2.36 -6.77 -7.80
N ALA A 133 1.84 -6.75 -6.59
CA ALA A 133 2.62 -6.66 -5.37
C ALA A 133 2.20 -7.77 -4.39
N LEU A 134 3.20 -8.37 -3.77
CA LEU A 134 3.04 -9.19 -2.58
C LEU A 134 3.48 -8.35 -1.38
N SER A 135 2.63 -8.23 -0.38
CA SER A 135 2.90 -7.49 0.85
C SER A 135 2.86 -8.42 2.04
N LEU A 136 3.86 -8.33 2.90
CA LEU A 136 3.98 -9.09 4.14
C LEU A 136 3.71 -8.12 5.31
N LEU A 137 2.64 -8.37 6.06
CA LEU A 137 2.32 -7.60 7.25
C LEU A 137 3.36 -7.87 8.36
N MET A 138 4.03 -6.83 8.81
CA MET A 138 5.01 -6.88 9.89
C MET A 138 4.36 -6.68 11.25
N ASN A 139 3.57 -5.61 11.36
CA ASN A 139 2.76 -5.33 12.54
C ASN A 139 1.55 -4.48 12.16
N GLY A 140 0.50 -4.56 12.99
CA GLY A 140 -0.69 -3.74 12.90
C GLY A 140 -1.03 -3.20 14.27
N GLU A 141 -1.40 -1.93 14.32
CA GLU A 141 -1.87 -1.25 15.52
C GLU A 141 -3.23 -0.62 15.25
N TYR A 142 -4.09 -0.60 16.26
CA TYR A 142 -5.34 0.15 16.21
C TYR A 142 -5.37 1.20 17.31
N ARG A 143 -6.09 2.27 17.02
CA ARG A 143 -6.44 3.30 18.01
C ARG A 143 -7.91 3.66 17.86
N ILE A 144 -8.64 3.57 18.96
CA ILE A 144 -10.07 3.90 19.05
C ILE A 144 -10.20 5.13 19.95
N THR A 145 -10.92 6.13 19.47
CA THR A 145 -11.31 7.29 20.27
C THR A 145 -12.82 7.47 20.16
N SER A 146 -13.56 7.22 21.25
CA SER A 146 -15.01 7.36 21.30
C SER A 146 -15.39 8.59 22.12
N THR A 147 -16.20 9.46 21.55
CA THR A 147 -16.77 10.64 22.20
C THR A 147 -18.27 10.41 22.37
N ILE A 148 -18.72 10.39 23.63
CA ILE A 148 -20.11 10.13 24.02
C ILE A 148 -20.72 11.41 24.56
N ASN A 149 -21.83 11.86 23.94
CA ASN A 149 -22.58 13.05 24.34
C ASN A 149 -23.94 12.64 24.93
N MET A 150 -24.13 12.86 26.25
CA MET A 150 -25.35 12.54 26.98
C MET A 150 -26.02 13.80 27.59
N GLY A 151 -25.92 14.97 26.92
CA GLY A 151 -26.52 16.22 27.41
C GLY A 151 -25.70 16.97 28.47
N GLY A 152 -24.50 16.48 28.82
CA GLY A 152 -23.50 17.09 29.68
C GLY A 152 -22.14 17.24 29.00
N PRO A 153 -21.05 17.45 29.73
CA PRO A 153 -19.71 17.42 29.18
C PRO A 153 -19.43 16.10 28.49
N PRO A 154 -18.80 16.10 27.29
CA PRO A 154 -18.54 14.87 26.52
C PRO A 154 -17.59 13.94 27.28
N THR A 155 -17.91 12.66 27.30
CA THR A 155 -17.02 11.62 27.83
C THR A 155 -16.16 11.09 26.69
N ILE A 156 -14.83 11.13 26.85
CA ILE A 156 -13.88 10.65 25.86
C ILE A 156 -13.23 9.36 26.37
N LEU A 157 -13.42 8.29 25.62
CA LEU A 157 -12.77 6.99 25.86
C LEU A 157 -11.71 6.77 24.78
N LYS A 158 -10.52 6.34 25.20
CA LYS A 158 -9.40 6.02 24.27
C LYS A 158 -8.92 4.61 24.54
N GLU A 159 -8.75 3.84 23.48
CA GLU A 159 -8.19 2.51 23.51
C GLU A 159 -7.18 2.37 22.37
N SER A 160 -6.11 1.63 22.58
CA SER A 160 -5.13 1.29 21.53
C SER A 160 -4.50 -0.05 21.85
N GLY A 161 -4.09 -0.77 20.83
CA GLY A 161 -3.46 -2.08 20.98
C GLY A 161 -2.95 -2.64 19.68
N ASP A 162 -2.29 -3.78 19.79
CA ASP A 162 -1.80 -4.53 18.65
C ASP A 162 -2.94 -5.32 18.01
N MET A 163 -2.97 -5.37 16.69
CA MET A 163 -3.91 -6.18 15.93
C MET A 163 -3.37 -7.60 15.81
N LYS A 164 -4.03 -8.54 16.47
CA LYS A 164 -3.69 -9.98 16.41
C LYS A 164 -4.62 -10.71 15.44
N GLY A 165 -4.10 -11.73 14.75
CA GLY A 165 -4.91 -12.60 13.89
C GLY A 165 -5.21 -12.05 12.51
N LEU A 166 -4.52 -10.97 12.07
CA LEU A 166 -4.59 -10.49 10.69
C LEU A 166 -3.91 -11.46 9.73
N ASP A 167 -4.42 -11.49 8.50
CA ASP A 167 -3.73 -12.19 7.42
C ASP A 167 -2.36 -11.58 7.19
N THR A 168 -1.35 -12.44 7.17
CA THR A 168 0.05 -12.03 7.05
C THR A 168 0.38 -11.52 5.64
N PHE A 169 -0.35 -11.99 4.62
CA PHE A 169 -0.09 -11.67 3.23
C PHE A 169 -1.23 -10.86 2.62
N ASP A 170 -0.86 -9.83 1.88
CA ASP A 170 -1.75 -9.02 1.07
C ASP A 170 -1.25 -9.03 -0.39
N TYR A 171 -2.16 -9.29 -1.33
CA TYR A 171 -1.91 -9.30 -2.76
C TYR A 171 -2.59 -8.12 -3.41
N SER A 172 -1.88 -7.42 -4.28
CA SER A 172 -2.39 -6.20 -4.89
C SER A 172 -2.06 -6.10 -6.37
N PHE A 173 -2.94 -5.46 -7.13
CA PHE A 173 -2.60 -4.90 -8.44
C PHE A 173 -1.93 -3.53 -8.26
N VAL A 174 -0.98 -3.27 -9.13
CA VAL A 174 -0.21 -2.01 -9.16
C VAL A 174 -0.41 -1.34 -10.51
N TYR A 175 -0.76 -0.07 -10.50
CA TYR A 175 -0.89 0.79 -11.67
C TYR A 175 -0.15 2.09 -11.40
N GLY A 176 0.56 2.59 -12.40
CA GLY A 176 1.32 3.82 -12.21
C GLY A 176 1.61 4.54 -13.52
N ALA A 177 1.96 5.80 -13.37
CA ALA A 177 2.52 6.61 -14.43
C ALA A 177 3.60 7.51 -13.86
N GLY A 178 4.59 7.83 -14.67
CA GLY A 178 5.70 8.64 -14.19
C GLY A 178 6.54 9.21 -15.31
N THR A 179 7.55 9.93 -14.89
CA THR A 179 8.53 10.54 -15.78
C THR A 179 9.93 10.23 -15.31
N ASP A 180 10.78 9.78 -16.24
CA ASP A 180 12.22 9.67 -16.03
C ASP A 180 12.90 10.94 -16.53
N PHE A 181 13.91 11.43 -15.82
CA PHE A 181 14.68 12.59 -16.25
C PHE A 181 16.13 12.55 -15.74
N LYS A 182 17.03 13.21 -16.46
CA LYS A 182 18.41 13.37 -16.05
C LYS A 182 18.62 14.71 -15.35
N LEU A 183 19.21 14.66 -14.18
CA LEU A 183 19.65 15.83 -13.42
C LEU A 183 21.05 15.57 -12.87
N LEU A 184 22.00 16.49 -13.07
CA LEU A 184 23.39 16.36 -12.60
C LEU A 184 24.04 15.01 -12.97
N ASN A 185 23.84 14.55 -14.21
CA ASN A 185 24.32 13.26 -14.73
C ASN A 185 23.80 12.01 -13.99
N LYS A 186 22.74 12.16 -13.18
CA LYS A 186 22.03 11.05 -12.53
C LYS A 186 20.65 10.91 -13.14
N ASP A 187 20.16 9.67 -13.19
CA ASP A 187 18.82 9.36 -13.67
C ASP A 187 17.86 9.33 -12.49
N PHE A 188 16.83 10.16 -12.55
CA PHE A 188 15.75 10.24 -11.57
C PHE A 188 14.43 9.90 -12.21
N PHE A 189 13.44 9.60 -11.37
CA PHE A 189 12.05 9.54 -11.78
C PHE A 189 11.12 10.13 -10.71
N ILE A 190 9.95 10.57 -11.17
CA ILE A 190 8.80 10.89 -10.34
C ILE A 190 7.67 9.96 -10.80
N GLU A 191 6.96 9.39 -9.86
CA GLU A 191 5.92 8.41 -10.13
C GLU A 191 4.69 8.67 -9.27
N TYR A 192 3.52 8.64 -9.91
CA TYR A 192 2.24 8.41 -9.24
C TYR A 192 1.88 6.93 -9.39
N ARG A 193 1.50 6.30 -8.29
CA ARG A 193 1.15 4.88 -8.25
C ARG A 193 -0.12 4.67 -7.46
N MET A 194 -0.98 3.77 -7.94
CA MET A 194 -2.12 3.24 -7.24
C MET A 194 -1.90 1.74 -7.01
N THR A 195 -2.10 1.30 -5.78
CA THR A 195 -2.05 -0.11 -5.39
C THR A 195 -3.42 -0.53 -4.87
N VAL A 196 -4.01 -1.58 -5.44
CA VAL A 196 -5.37 -2.05 -5.11
C VAL A 196 -5.29 -3.49 -4.63
N GLY A 197 -5.53 -3.72 -3.34
CA GLY A 197 -5.59 -5.04 -2.74
C GLY A 197 -6.76 -5.84 -3.29
N TRP A 198 -6.56 -7.12 -3.58
CA TRP A 198 -7.63 -7.98 -4.05
C TRP A 198 -8.08 -9.00 -3.01
N ASN A 199 -7.22 -9.37 -2.07
CA ASN A 199 -7.64 -10.22 -0.96
C ASN A 199 -8.24 -9.40 0.18
N THR A 200 -9.07 -10.06 0.94
CA THR A 200 -9.75 -9.48 2.10
C THR A 200 -8.85 -9.63 3.33
N LEU A 201 -8.62 -8.53 4.03
CA LEU A 201 -8.05 -8.58 5.37
C LEU A 201 -9.17 -8.93 6.34
N ALA A 202 -9.09 -10.11 6.95
CA ALA A 202 -10.00 -10.49 8.02
C ALA A 202 -9.66 -9.68 9.27
N MET A 203 -10.45 -8.63 9.55
CA MET A 203 -10.31 -7.87 10.79
C MET A 203 -11.00 -8.63 11.92
N PRO A 204 -10.31 -8.94 13.05
CA PRO A 204 -10.96 -9.55 14.20
C PRO A 204 -12.06 -8.63 14.72
N ASN A 205 -13.26 -9.17 14.86
CA ASN A 205 -14.39 -8.41 15.38
C ASN A 205 -14.44 -8.56 16.91
N ALA A 206 -14.47 -7.45 17.63
CA ALA A 206 -14.55 -7.44 19.12
C ALA A 206 -15.83 -8.09 19.66
N SER A 207 -16.87 -8.28 18.83
CA SER A 207 -18.18 -8.79 19.21
C SER A 207 -18.46 -10.23 18.78
N GLY A 208 -17.49 -10.96 18.20
CA GLY A 208 -17.70 -12.34 17.70
C GLY A 208 -18.58 -12.44 16.45
N ALA A 209 -18.92 -11.33 15.81
CA ALA A 209 -19.58 -11.30 14.52
C ALA A 209 -18.60 -11.61 13.39
N ASP A 210 -19.10 -11.92 12.19
CA ASP A 210 -18.26 -12.22 11.04
C ASP A 210 -17.26 -11.08 10.75
N PRO A 211 -16.00 -11.42 10.35
CA PRO A 211 -14.97 -10.41 10.06
C PRO A 211 -15.43 -9.48 8.94
N VAL A 212 -15.23 -8.17 9.12
CA VAL A 212 -15.53 -7.19 8.07
C VAL A 212 -14.52 -7.35 6.93
N PRO A 213 -14.97 -7.58 5.69
CA PRO A 213 -14.09 -7.79 4.54
C PRO A 213 -13.48 -6.45 4.08
N LEU A 214 -12.32 -6.10 4.61
CA LEU A 214 -11.57 -4.92 4.21
C LEU A 214 -10.49 -5.24 3.19
N ARG A 215 -10.31 -4.35 2.21
CA ARG A 215 -9.24 -4.40 1.23
C ARG A 215 -8.43 -3.11 1.27
N ASN A 216 -7.11 -3.23 1.18
CA ASN A 216 -6.24 -2.07 1.13
C ASN A 216 -6.28 -1.40 -0.24
N MET A 217 -6.19 -0.07 -0.24
CA MET A 217 -5.97 0.75 -1.42
C MET A 217 -5.00 1.87 -1.05
N ASP A 218 -4.02 2.12 -1.91
CA ASP A 218 -2.96 3.07 -1.61
C ASP A 218 -2.60 3.90 -2.85
N TYR A 219 -2.43 5.20 -2.66
CA TYR A 219 -1.96 6.15 -3.66
C TYR A 219 -0.61 6.68 -3.23
N ILE A 220 0.43 6.48 -4.05
CA ILE A 220 1.80 6.84 -3.73
C ILE A 220 2.31 7.88 -4.72
N PHE A 221 2.83 8.98 -4.19
CA PHE A 221 3.62 9.96 -4.94
C PHE A 221 5.08 9.76 -4.57
N ALA A 222 5.88 9.26 -5.49
CA ALA A 222 7.23 8.84 -5.21
C ALA A 222 8.26 9.53 -6.10
N VAL A 223 9.45 9.68 -5.56
CA VAL A 223 10.67 10.01 -6.30
C VAL A 223 11.65 8.86 -6.16
N GLY A 224 12.46 8.66 -7.17
CA GLY A 224 13.51 7.66 -7.13
C GLY A 224 14.72 8.07 -7.99
N MET A 225 15.83 7.38 -7.72
CA MET A 225 17.09 7.58 -8.40
C MET A 225 17.70 6.24 -8.77
N TYR A 226 18.26 6.17 -9.98
CA TYR A 226 19.04 5.02 -10.47
C TYR A 226 20.54 5.28 -10.24
N PHE A 227 21.26 4.18 -9.99
CA PHE A 227 22.72 4.17 -9.84
C PHE A 227 23.41 3.61 -11.07
#